data_63c5450a5caea8bfdc4c55e6a26ea8c5
#
_entry.id   63c5450a5caea8bfdc4c55e6a26ea8c5
#
_cell.length_a   1.000
_cell.length_b   1.000
_cell.length_c   1.000
_cell.angle_alpha   90.00
_cell.angle_beta   90.00
_cell.angle_gamma   90.00
#
_symmetry.space_group_name_H-M   'P 1'
#
loop_
_entity.id
_entity.type
_entity.pdbx_description
1 polymer ?
#
loop_
_entity_poly.entity_id
_entity_poly.type
_entity_poly.pdbx_seq_one_letter_code
_entity_poly.pdbx_strand_id
1 'polypeptide(L)'
;MDSIVDDAIDEAEEPIEEGDVDAPTGGDPAGADPTTDEELQEMLVELQTDITVVGCGGAGGNTVNRMHEEGIEGATLVAANTDAQHLYEIDYDRMILLGKEKTRGRGAGSLPQVGEEAAIESQDEIYDAVEGSDMVFVTAGLGGGTGTGSAPIVAKAAKESGALTIAIVTTPFTAEGEVRRTNAEAGLERLRDVADTVIVVPNDRLLDAVGKLPIRQAFKISDEVLMRSVKGITELITKPGLVNLDFADVLR
;
A
#
# COMPACT_ATOMS: atom_id res chain seq x y z
N MET A 1 35.58 -17.57 -10.57
CA MET A 1 34.87 -16.29 -10.40
C MET A 1 35.04 -15.70 -9.01
N ASP A 2 35.64 -16.46 -8.10
CA ASP A 2 35.86 -16.05 -6.70
C ASP A 2 37.09 -15.16 -6.47
N SER A 3 38.00 -15.04 -7.47
CA SER A 3 39.24 -14.25 -7.33
C SER A 3 39.11 -12.74 -7.57
N ILE A 4 38.03 -12.30 -8.20
CA ILE A 4 37.81 -10.85 -8.50
C ILE A 4 37.14 -10.10 -7.33
N VAL A 5 36.43 -10.85 -6.50
CA VAL A 5 35.75 -10.30 -5.32
C VAL A 5 36.71 -10.17 -4.15
N ASP A 6 37.64 -11.11 -3.99
CA ASP A 6 38.64 -11.06 -2.95
C ASP A 6 39.68 -9.95 -3.19
N ASP A 7 40.10 -9.71 -4.44
CA ASP A 7 40.99 -8.60 -4.80
C ASP A 7 40.37 -7.21 -4.56
N ALA A 8 39.03 -7.08 -4.67
CA ALA A 8 38.32 -5.81 -4.42
C ALA A 8 38.15 -5.50 -2.92
N ILE A 9 38.21 -6.51 -2.06
CA ILE A 9 38.09 -6.34 -0.61
C ILE A 9 39.45 -5.94 0.00
N ASP A 10 40.55 -6.50 -0.52
CA ASP A 10 41.89 -6.18 -0.04
C ASP A 10 42.35 -4.76 -0.42
N GLU A 11 41.85 -4.17 -1.53
CA GLU A 11 42.14 -2.77 -1.89
C GLU A 11 41.39 -1.73 -1.01
N ALA A 12 40.38 -2.16 -0.25
CA ALA A 12 39.59 -1.27 0.62
C ALA A 12 40.14 -1.12 2.04
N GLU A 13 41.18 -1.90 2.44
CA GLU A 13 41.76 -1.91 3.79
C GLU A 13 43.08 -1.15 3.92
N GLU A 14 43.59 -0.40 2.92
CA GLU A 14 44.74 0.41 3.11
C GLU A 14 44.45 1.67 3.97
N PRO A 15 45.18 1.88 5.07
CA PRO A 15 44.97 3.04 5.93
C PRO A 15 45.38 4.31 5.20
N ILE A 16 44.46 5.28 5.15
CA ILE A 16 44.72 6.65 4.64
C ILE A 16 45.71 7.32 5.58
N GLU A 17 46.90 7.62 5.09
CA GLU A 17 47.89 8.44 5.83
C GLU A 17 47.29 9.85 6.10
N GLU A 18 47.21 10.22 7.39
CA GLU A 18 46.85 11.56 7.84
C GLU A 18 47.92 12.57 7.35
N GLY A 19 47.63 13.22 6.24
CA GLY A 19 48.39 14.39 5.81
C GLY A 19 47.95 15.61 6.60
N ASP A 20 48.88 16.22 7.33
CA ASP A 20 48.74 17.52 7.96
C ASP A 20 48.23 18.57 6.95
N VAL A 21 46.97 18.98 7.07
CA VAL A 21 46.44 20.14 6.33
C VAL A 21 46.28 21.29 7.31
N ASP A 22 47.15 22.29 7.16
CA ASP A 22 47.08 23.57 7.84
C ASP A 22 45.64 24.12 7.77
N ALA A 23 45.03 24.36 8.93
CA ALA A 23 43.75 25.03 9.05
C ALA A 23 43.85 26.52 8.68
N PRO A 24 42.99 27.03 7.78
CA PRO A 24 42.88 28.47 7.60
C PRO A 24 42.12 29.07 8.79
N THR A 25 42.85 29.87 9.57
CA THR A 25 42.28 30.77 10.57
C THR A 25 41.53 31.91 9.87
N GLY A 26 40.24 32.06 10.18
CA GLY A 26 39.58 33.34 9.98
C GLY A 26 38.24 33.30 9.29
N GLY A 27 37.22 33.59 10.03
CA GLY A 27 35.89 33.95 9.52
C GLY A 27 34.75 33.31 10.36
N ASP A 28 34.43 33.99 11.44
CA ASP A 28 33.21 33.78 12.20
C ASP A 28 32.01 34.15 11.30
N PRO A 29 31.16 33.21 10.82
CA PRO A 29 29.87 33.55 10.27
C PRO A 29 28.89 33.64 11.43
N ALA A 30 28.70 34.87 11.92
CA ALA A 30 27.63 35.20 12.82
C ALA A 30 26.29 34.68 12.30
N GLY A 31 25.60 33.82 13.09
CA GLY A 31 24.16 33.71 13.09
C GLY A 31 23.52 32.48 12.41
N ALA A 32 24.08 31.28 12.59
CA ALA A 32 23.24 30.09 12.54
C ALA A 32 23.19 29.55 13.98
N ASP A 33 22.08 29.71 14.64
CA ASP A 33 21.81 28.98 15.87
C ASP A 33 21.95 27.47 15.55
N PRO A 34 22.72 26.71 16.33
CA PRO A 34 22.77 25.26 16.10
C PRO A 34 21.37 24.72 16.33
N THR A 35 20.72 24.22 15.26
CA THR A 35 19.47 23.50 15.34
C THR A 35 19.61 22.43 16.41
N THR A 36 18.77 22.48 17.44
CA THR A 36 18.86 21.52 18.55
C THR A 36 18.46 20.13 18.04
N ASP A 37 18.96 19.08 18.70
CA ASP A 37 18.55 17.70 18.34
C ASP A 37 17.03 17.54 18.40
N GLU A 38 16.34 18.29 19.25
CA GLU A 38 14.88 18.32 19.38
C GLU A 38 14.23 18.96 18.14
N GLU A 39 14.74 20.08 17.64
CA GLU A 39 14.24 20.73 16.40
C GLU A 39 14.47 19.86 15.18
N LEU A 40 15.59 19.14 15.11
CA LEU A 40 15.85 18.19 14.02
C LEU A 40 14.90 16.98 14.11
N GLN A 41 14.58 16.50 15.30
CA GLN A 41 13.59 15.42 15.47
C GLN A 41 12.19 15.87 15.09
N GLU A 42 11.76 17.08 15.48
CA GLU A 42 10.47 17.64 15.07
C GLU A 42 10.41 17.80 13.54
N MET A 43 11.45 18.34 12.90
CA MET A 43 11.52 18.42 11.43
C MET A 43 11.48 17.05 10.75
N LEU A 44 12.14 16.02 11.32
CA LEU A 44 12.12 14.67 10.77
C LEU A 44 10.73 14.04 10.88
N VAL A 45 9.99 14.34 11.93
CA VAL A 45 8.58 13.88 12.07
C VAL A 45 7.68 14.57 11.04
N GLU A 46 7.85 15.89 10.82
CA GLU A 46 7.09 16.64 9.80
C GLU A 46 7.41 16.20 8.35
N LEU A 47 8.61 15.64 8.13
CA LEU A 47 9.05 15.14 6.81
C LEU A 47 8.65 13.67 6.57
N GLN A 48 8.04 12.99 7.54
CA GLN A 48 7.54 11.63 7.33
C GLN A 48 6.33 11.67 6.39
N THR A 49 6.37 10.82 5.37
CA THR A 49 5.25 10.65 4.44
C THR A 49 4.12 9.87 5.13
N ASP A 50 2.95 10.47 5.24
CA ASP A 50 1.77 9.80 5.79
C ASP A 50 1.15 8.86 4.76
N ILE A 51 1.28 7.56 5.01
CA ILE A 51 0.78 6.50 4.12
C ILE A 51 -0.43 5.81 4.75
N THR A 52 -1.50 5.68 3.98
CA THR A 52 -2.66 4.87 4.36
C THR A 52 -2.86 3.73 3.37
N VAL A 53 -3.06 2.52 3.88
CA VAL A 53 -3.39 1.33 3.10
C VAL A 53 -4.84 0.94 3.37
N VAL A 54 -5.70 1.03 2.37
CA VAL A 54 -7.12 0.66 2.48
C VAL A 54 -7.38 -0.66 1.77
N GLY A 55 -7.66 -1.70 2.55
CA GLY A 55 -8.03 -3.03 2.06
C GLY A 55 -9.54 -3.15 1.84
N CYS A 56 -9.97 -3.25 0.57
CA CYS A 56 -11.37 -3.30 0.18
C CYS A 56 -11.88 -4.74 0.00
N GLY A 57 -12.91 -5.12 0.75
CA GLY A 57 -13.53 -6.44 0.71
C GLY A 57 -12.68 -7.55 1.31
N GLY A 58 -13.00 -8.81 1.05
CA GLY A 58 -12.34 -9.94 1.68
C GLY A 58 -10.84 -10.05 1.38
N ALA A 59 -10.43 -10.00 0.11
CA ALA A 59 -9.02 -10.11 -0.27
C ALA A 59 -8.21 -8.90 0.23
N GLY A 60 -8.74 -7.68 0.08
CA GLY A 60 -8.10 -6.47 0.61
C GLY A 60 -7.97 -6.51 2.13
N GLY A 61 -9.01 -6.94 2.85
CA GLY A 61 -8.97 -7.14 4.30
C GLY A 61 -7.92 -8.18 4.72
N ASN A 62 -7.81 -9.30 4.01
CA ASN A 62 -6.76 -10.28 4.26
C ASN A 62 -5.36 -9.71 4.06
N THR A 63 -5.19 -8.84 3.07
CA THR A 63 -3.92 -8.14 2.83
C THR A 63 -3.55 -7.25 4.01
N VAL A 64 -4.50 -6.43 4.49
CA VAL A 64 -4.33 -5.58 5.67
C VAL A 64 -3.98 -6.40 6.90
N ASN A 65 -4.74 -7.48 7.17
CA ASN A 65 -4.46 -8.38 8.29
C ASN A 65 -3.02 -8.93 8.26
N ARG A 66 -2.55 -9.39 7.10
CA ARG A 66 -1.19 -9.89 6.96
C ARG A 66 -0.13 -8.81 7.17
N MET A 67 -0.39 -7.59 6.68
CA MET A 67 0.49 -6.44 6.91
C MET A 67 0.59 -6.13 8.41
N HIS A 68 -0.53 -6.20 9.11
CA HIS A 68 -0.58 -6.01 10.57
C HIS A 68 0.17 -7.12 11.32
N GLU A 69 -0.05 -8.39 10.96
CA GLU A 69 0.67 -9.55 11.53
C GLU A 69 2.20 -9.46 11.31
N GLU A 70 2.65 -8.91 10.19
CA GLU A 70 4.08 -8.71 9.90
C GLU A 70 4.67 -7.44 10.53
N GLY A 71 3.87 -6.64 11.22
CA GLY A 71 4.31 -5.44 11.92
C GLY A 71 4.87 -4.39 10.98
N ILE A 72 4.15 -4.06 9.91
CA ILE A 72 4.59 -3.02 8.98
C ILE A 72 4.44 -1.66 9.66
N GLU A 73 5.55 -0.95 9.76
CA GLU A 73 5.64 0.39 10.34
C GLU A 73 5.55 1.47 9.24
N GLY A 74 5.05 2.64 9.60
CA GLY A 74 5.01 3.82 8.72
C GLY A 74 3.79 3.88 7.79
N ALA A 75 2.76 3.05 8.01
CA ALA A 75 1.50 3.14 7.29
C ALA A 75 0.32 2.83 8.20
N THR A 76 -0.78 3.56 8.05
CA THR A 76 -2.06 3.27 8.71
C THR A 76 -2.83 2.21 7.92
N LEU A 77 -3.20 1.12 8.57
CA LEU A 77 -3.85 -0.03 7.96
C LEU A 77 -5.38 0.02 8.18
N VAL A 78 -6.13 0.22 7.10
CA VAL A 78 -7.59 0.37 7.13
C VAL A 78 -8.26 -0.82 6.45
N ALA A 79 -9.16 -1.51 7.14
CA ALA A 79 -9.98 -2.57 6.56
C ALA A 79 -11.38 -2.04 6.25
N ALA A 80 -11.81 -2.08 4.98
CA ALA A 80 -13.13 -1.65 4.52
C ALA A 80 -13.91 -2.83 3.92
N ASN A 81 -15.02 -3.22 4.54
CA ASN A 81 -15.81 -4.36 4.07
C ASN A 81 -17.30 -4.17 4.36
N THR A 82 -18.15 -4.83 3.56
CA THR A 82 -19.60 -4.95 3.80
C THR A 82 -19.96 -6.16 4.68
N ASP A 83 -18.99 -7.03 5.00
CA ASP A 83 -19.12 -8.22 5.82
C ASP A 83 -18.55 -7.97 7.22
N ALA A 84 -19.45 -7.82 8.20
CA ALA A 84 -19.08 -7.54 9.58
C ALA A 84 -18.35 -8.72 10.25
N GLN A 85 -18.66 -9.96 9.87
CA GLN A 85 -18.03 -11.14 10.43
C GLN A 85 -16.56 -11.19 10.00
N HIS A 86 -16.27 -10.95 8.72
CA HIS A 86 -14.91 -10.91 8.22
C HIS A 86 -14.09 -9.79 8.89
N LEU A 87 -14.68 -8.58 9.08
CA LEU A 87 -13.99 -7.50 9.79
C LEU A 87 -13.67 -7.85 11.24
N TYR A 88 -14.52 -8.62 11.90
CA TYR A 88 -14.29 -9.06 13.29
C TYR A 88 -13.15 -10.09 13.42
N GLU A 89 -12.83 -10.83 12.37
CA GLU A 89 -11.84 -11.92 12.36
C GLU A 89 -10.43 -11.48 11.97
N ILE A 90 -10.22 -10.21 11.56
CA ILE A 90 -8.94 -9.70 11.07
C ILE A 90 -8.43 -8.55 11.94
N ASP A 91 -7.10 -8.35 11.95
CA ASP A 91 -6.43 -7.26 12.63
C ASP A 91 -6.20 -6.07 11.69
N TYR A 92 -6.32 -4.84 12.23
CA TYR A 92 -6.21 -3.57 11.50
C TYR A 92 -6.00 -2.42 12.50
N ASP A 93 -5.58 -1.26 12.02
CA ASP A 93 -5.52 -0.04 12.83
C ASP A 93 -6.90 0.66 12.86
N ARG A 94 -7.59 0.65 11.71
CA ARG A 94 -8.93 1.23 11.56
C ARG A 94 -9.82 0.35 10.70
N MET A 95 -11.12 0.27 11.06
CA MET A 95 -12.11 -0.44 10.23
C MET A 95 -13.23 0.47 9.75
N ILE A 96 -13.79 0.12 8.57
CA ILE A 96 -14.98 0.74 8.00
C ILE A 96 -15.95 -0.37 7.62
N LEU A 97 -17.09 -0.45 8.32
CA LEU A 97 -18.19 -1.31 7.91
C LEU A 97 -19.03 -0.58 6.85
N LEU A 98 -18.78 -0.91 5.60
CA LEU A 98 -19.43 -0.28 4.45
C LEU A 98 -20.93 -0.63 4.37
N GLY A 99 -21.78 0.38 4.20
CA GLY A 99 -23.19 0.21 3.93
C GLY A 99 -23.95 -0.48 5.05
N LYS A 100 -23.88 0.08 6.26
CA LYS A 100 -24.54 -0.46 7.47
C LYS A 100 -26.03 -0.70 7.26
N GLU A 101 -26.73 0.23 6.58
CA GLU A 101 -28.15 0.08 6.27
C GLU A 101 -28.36 -0.81 5.04
N LYS A 102 -27.55 -0.64 4.00
CA LYS A 102 -27.66 -1.36 2.73
C LYS A 102 -27.45 -2.87 2.87
N THR A 103 -26.36 -3.27 3.54
CA THR A 103 -25.95 -4.69 3.62
C THR A 103 -26.25 -5.33 4.97
N ARG A 104 -26.40 -4.52 6.02
CA ARG A 104 -26.57 -4.98 7.41
C ARG A 104 -25.46 -5.92 7.86
N GLY A 105 -24.23 -5.69 7.36
CA GLY A 105 -23.08 -6.52 7.68
C GLY A 105 -23.06 -7.91 7.04
N ARG A 106 -23.91 -8.18 6.02
CA ARG A 106 -24.05 -9.51 5.40
C ARG A 106 -23.24 -9.69 4.12
N GLY A 107 -22.40 -8.71 3.77
CA GLY A 107 -21.67 -8.71 2.52
C GLY A 107 -22.47 -8.23 1.32
N ALA A 108 -21.80 -8.04 0.18
CA ALA A 108 -22.40 -7.56 -1.07
C ALA A 108 -22.88 -8.69 -2.02
N GLY A 109 -22.78 -9.96 -1.63
CA GLY A 109 -23.31 -11.10 -2.39
C GLY A 109 -22.76 -11.24 -3.81
N SER A 110 -21.49 -10.93 -4.06
CA SER A 110 -20.83 -10.94 -5.37
C SER A 110 -21.42 -9.95 -6.39
N LEU A 111 -22.15 -8.94 -5.95
CA LEU A 111 -22.73 -7.90 -6.77
C LEU A 111 -21.95 -6.59 -6.58
N PRO A 112 -21.12 -6.15 -7.57
CA PRO A 112 -20.31 -4.93 -7.47
C PRO A 112 -21.15 -3.67 -7.21
N GLN A 113 -22.35 -3.60 -7.80
CA GLN A 113 -23.27 -2.50 -7.59
C GLN A 113 -23.68 -2.35 -6.11
N VAL A 114 -23.90 -3.46 -5.40
CA VAL A 114 -24.20 -3.43 -3.95
C VAL A 114 -22.99 -2.95 -3.15
N GLY A 115 -21.79 -3.39 -3.55
CA GLY A 115 -20.53 -2.92 -2.93
C GLY A 115 -20.29 -1.43 -3.13
N GLU A 116 -20.59 -0.92 -4.33
CA GLU A 116 -20.51 0.50 -4.68
C GLU A 116 -21.51 1.34 -3.88
N GLU A 117 -22.80 0.96 -3.87
CA GLU A 117 -23.84 1.64 -3.10
C GLU A 117 -23.51 1.66 -1.59
N ALA A 118 -22.94 0.56 -1.06
CA ALA A 118 -22.48 0.48 0.32
C ALA A 118 -21.30 1.42 0.61
N ALA A 119 -20.37 1.56 -0.31
CA ALA A 119 -19.25 2.48 -0.18
C ALA A 119 -19.72 3.94 -0.28
N ILE A 120 -20.68 4.24 -1.14
CA ILE A 120 -21.30 5.59 -1.23
C ILE A 120 -22.04 5.95 0.07
N GLU A 121 -22.75 4.99 0.67
CA GLU A 121 -23.40 5.20 1.98
C GLU A 121 -22.39 5.58 3.08
N SER A 122 -21.17 5.00 3.02
CA SER A 122 -20.11 5.24 4.00
C SER A 122 -19.04 6.21 3.51
N GLN A 123 -19.35 7.10 2.58
CA GLN A 123 -18.40 8.00 1.93
C GLN A 123 -17.69 8.92 2.93
N ASP A 124 -18.39 9.43 3.93
CA ASP A 124 -17.81 10.29 4.96
C ASP A 124 -16.77 9.51 5.81
N GLU A 125 -17.09 8.26 6.21
CA GLU A 125 -16.17 7.41 6.97
C GLU A 125 -14.91 7.03 6.14
N ILE A 126 -15.07 6.87 4.82
CA ILE A 126 -13.97 6.62 3.89
C ILE A 126 -13.09 7.87 3.78
N TYR A 127 -13.69 9.05 3.60
CA TYR A 127 -12.95 10.30 3.47
C TYR A 127 -12.16 10.58 4.74
N ASP A 128 -12.75 10.46 5.92
CA ASP A 128 -12.10 10.62 7.22
C ASP A 128 -10.92 9.64 7.43
N ALA A 129 -10.93 8.51 6.72
CA ALA A 129 -9.86 7.51 6.85
C ALA A 129 -8.65 7.80 5.97
N VAL A 130 -8.82 8.60 4.91
CA VAL A 130 -7.76 8.92 3.94
C VAL A 130 -7.36 10.40 3.98
N GLU A 131 -8.12 11.25 4.70
CA GLU A 131 -7.80 12.65 4.85
C GLU A 131 -6.46 12.86 5.56
N GLY A 132 -5.63 13.74 5.03
CA GLY A 132 -4.31 14.05 5.57
C GLY A 132 -3.21 13.08 5.15
N SER A 133 -3.53 12.01 4.42
CA SER A 133 -2.51 11.12 3.86
C SER A 133 -1.85 11.76 2.64
N ASP A 134 -0.51 11.64 2.54
CA ASP A 134 0.25 12.01 1.34
C ASP A 134 0.07 10.96 0.25
N MET A 135 -0.04 9.69 0.67
CA MET A 135 -0.20 8.55 -0.23
C MET A 135 -1.24 7.56 0.29
N VAL A 136 -2.09 7.08 -0.61
CA VAL A 136 -3.09 6.05 -0.30
C VAL A 136 -2.93 4.86 -1.24
N PHE A 137 -2.70 3.68 -0.64
CA PHE A 137 -2.77 2.41 -1.34
C PHE A 137 -4.18 1.83 -1.19
N VAL A 138 -4.82 1.54 -2.32
CA VAL A 138 -6.12 0.84 -2.35
C VAL A 138 -5.89 -0.58 -2.83
N THR A 139 -6.13 -1.56 -1.96
CA THR A 139 -5.91 -2.97 -2.29
C THR A 139 -7.21 -3.76 -2.31
N ALA A 140 -7.43 -4.57 -3.36
CA ALA A 140 -8.65 -5.35 -3.52
C ALA A 140 -8.46 -6.57 -4.42
N GLY A 141 -9.21 -7.63 -4.16
CA GLY A 141 -9.45 -8.68 -5.14
C GLY A 141 -10.70 -8.33 -5.96
N LEU A 142 -10.50 -8.13 -7.25
CA LEU A 142 -11.58 -7.82 -8.17
C LEU A 142 -12.38 -9.08 -8.58
N GLY A 143 -13.62 -8.87 -8.99
CA GLY A 143 -14.53 -9.94 -9.42
C GLY A 143 -15.65 -10.28 -8.41
N GLY A 144 -15.43 -9.97 -7.13
CA GLY A 144 -16.45 -10.04 -6.08
C GLY A 144 -17.37 -8.82 -6.04
N GLY A 145 -18.18 -8.71 -5.00
CA GLY A 145 -19.07 -7.56 -4.81
C GLY A 145 -18.38 -6.38 -4.14
N THR A 146 -17.89 -6.56 -2.92
CA THR A 146 -17.36 -5.47 -2.10
C THR A 146 -16.11 -4.85 -2.69
N GLY A 147 -15.03 -5.63 -2.89
CA GLY A 147 -13.77 -5.09 -3.40
C GLY A 147 -13.90 -4.42 -4.76
N THR A 148 -14.65 -5.03 -5.68
CA THR A 148 -14.88 -4.49 -7.03
C THR A 148 -15.69 -3.19 -7.01
N GLY A 149 -16.69 -3.11 -6.14
CA GLY A 149 -17.57 -1.94 -6.05
C GLY A 149 -17.00 -0.80 -5.23
N SER A 150 -16.37 -1.11 -4.09
CA SER A 150 -15.89 -0.10 -3.14
C SER A 150 -14.52 0.50 -3.50
N ALA A 151 -13.61 -0.28 -4.10
CA ALA A 151 -12.25 0.19 -4.38
C ALA A 151 -12.22 1.46 -5.25
N PRO A 152 -13.04 1.63 -6.33
CA PRO A 152 -13.09 2.88 -7.07
C PRO A 152 -13.60 4.07 -6.24
N ILE A 153 -14.52 3.85 -5.29
CA ILE A 153 -15.05 4.91 -4.42
C ILE A 153 -13.97 5.36 -3.41
N VAL A 154 -13.25 4.40 -2.82
CA VAL A 154 -12.12 4.68 -1.93
C VAL A 154 -11.01 5.43 -2.68
N ALA A 155 -10.63 4.95 -3.87
CA ALA A 155 -9.61 5.61 -4.69
C ALA A 155 -10.02 7.04 -5.07
N LYS A 156 -11.29 7.26 -5.39
CA LYS A 156 -11.81 8.59 -5.67
C LYS A 156 -11.73 9.52 -4.46
N ALA A 157 -12.12 9.02 -3.28
CA ALA A 157 -12.04 9.79 -2.03
C ALA A 157 -10.58 10.16 -1.69
N ALA A 158 -9.64 9.22 -1.84
CA ALA A 158 -8.22 9.45 -1.64
C ALA A 158 -7.67 10.52 -2.60
N LYS A 159 -8.02 10.46 -3.88
CA LYS A 159 -7.61 11.47 -4.86
C LYS A 159 -8.23 12.85 -4.57
N GLU A 160 -9.48 12.89 -4.17
CA GLU A 160 -10.17 14.15 -3.80
C GLU A 160 -9.61 14.76 -2.52
N SER A 161 -9.03 13.97 -1.59
CA SER A 161 -8.29 14.48 -0.43
C SER A 161 -6.90 15.03 -0.78
N GLY A 162 -6.42 14.83 -2.01
CA GLY A 162 -5.11 15.30 -2.48
C GLY A 162 -3.99 14.26 -2.37
N ALA A 163 -4.26 13.05 -1.90
CA ALA A 163 -3.29 11.98 -1.76
C ALA A 163 -2.89 11.39 -3.13
N LEU A 164 -1.61 11.02 -3.29
CA LEU A 164 -1.19 10.16 -4.40
C LEU A 164 -1.84 8.78 -4.25
N THR A 165 -2.71 8.43 -5.19
CA THR A 165 -3.56 7.24 -5.09
C THR A 165 -3.07 6.11 -5.98
N ILE A 166 -2.61 5.01 -5.36
CA ILE A 166 -2.12 3.82 -6.04
C ILE A 166 -3.03 2.63 -5.73
N ALA A 167 -3.67 2.08 -6.76
CA ALA A 167 -4.47 0.87 -6.60
C ALA A 167 -3.62 -0.38 -6.94
N ILE A 168 -3.59 -1.37 -6.03
CA ILE A 168 -2.93 -2.66 -6.24
C ILE A 168 -3.99 -3.74 -6.12
N VAL A 169 -4.34 -4.38 -7.24
CA VAL A 169 -5.49 -5.26 -7.30
C VAL A 169 -5.17 -6.59 -7.98
N THR A 170 -5.91 -7.63 -7.59
CA THR A 170 -5.84 -8.93 -8.27
C THR A 170 -7.06 -9.13 -9.15
N THR A 171 -6.88 -9.84 -10.28
CA THR A 171 -7.99 -10.35 -11.09
C THR A 171 -8.24 -11.81 -10.82
N PRO A 172 -9.51 -12.29 -10.95
CA PRO A 172 -9.87 -13.64 -10.57
C PRO A 172 -9.16 -14.71 -11.41
N PHE A 173 -9.03 -15.91 -10.82
CA PHE A 173 -8.65 -17.11 -11.56
C PHE A 173 -9.71 -17.45 -12.62
N THR A 174 -9.28 -17.99 -13.75
CA THR A 174 -10.19 -18.49 -14.79
C THR A 174 -11.21 -19.51 -14.21
N ALA A 175 -10.79 -20.31 -13.24
CA ALA A 175 -11.62 -21.27 -12.54
C ALA A 175 -12.78 -20.64 -11.72
N GLU A 176 -12.76 -19.34 -11.41
CA GLU A 176 -13.83 -18.65 -10.70
C GLU A 176 -15.04 -18.30 -11.58
N GLY A 177 -14.86 -18.39 -12.89
CA GLY A 177 -15.92 -18.25 -13.87
C GLY A 177 -16.07 -16.85 -14.48
N GLU A 178 -16.83 -16.80 -15.57
CA GLU A 178 -16.95 -15.63 -16.45
C GLU A 178 -17.60 -14.43 -15.76
N VAL A 179 -18.56 -14.64 -14.86
CA VAL A 179 -19.23 -13.55 -14.14
C VAL A 179 -18.23 -12.74 -13.30
N ARG A 180 -17.34 -13.43 -12.58
CA ARG A 180 -16.29 -12.73 -11.80
C ARG A 180 -15.30 -12.01 -12.68
N ARG A 181 -14.95 -12.60 -13.81
CA ARG A 181 -14.09 -11.98 -14.79
C ARG A 181 -14.68 -10.68 -15.34
N THR A 182 -15.94 -10.71 -15.80
CA THR A 182 -16.64 -9.50 -16.28
C THR A 182 -16.76 -8.43 -15.20
N ASN A 183 -17.07 -8.81 -13.97
CA ASN A 183 -17.09 -7.88 -12.84
C ASN A 183 -15.72 -7.24 -12.61
N ALA A 184 -14.64 -8.05 -12.67
CA ALA A 184 -13.28 -7.55 -12.48
C ALA A 184 -12.85 -6.58 -13.57
N GLU A 185 -13.16 -6.87 -14.83
CA GLU A 185 -12.88 -6.00 -15.99
C GLU A 185 -13.58 -4.64 -15.82
N ALA A 186 -14.86 -4.63 -15.48
CA ALA A 186 -15.61 -3.40 -15.24
C ALA A 186 -15.12 -2.61 -14.02
N GLY A 187 -14.72 -3.29 -12.94
CA GLY A 187 -14.13 -2.65 -11.76
C GLY A 187 -12.77 -2.05 -12.03
N LEU A 188 -11.93 -2.75 -12.81
CA LEU A 188 -10.61 -2.29 -13.21
C LEU A 188 -10.68 -1.04 -14.09
N GLU A 189 -11.63 -0.99 -15.04
CA GLU A 189 -11.85 0.18 -15.88
C GLU A 189 -12.17 1.41 -15.01
N ARG A 190 -13.10 1.28 -14.08
CA ARG A 190 -13.45 2.37 -13.16
C ARG A 190 -12.30 2.80 -12.24
N LEU A 191 -11.46 1.85 -11.79
CA LEU A 191 -10.28 2.18 -10.99
C LEU A 191 -9.27 3.00 -11.80
N ARG A 192 -9.07 2.69 -13.08
CA ARG A 192 -8.16 3.43 -13.96
C ARG A 192 -8.60 4.87 -14.20
N ASP A 193 -9.89 5.15 -14.12
CA ASP A 193 -10.42 6.51 -14.27
C ASP A 193 -10.16 7.39 -13.06
N VAL A 194 -9.99 6.80 -11.87
CA VAL A 194 -9.93 7.55 -10.60
C VAL A 194 -8.58 7.47 -9.89
N ALA A 195 -7.82 6.37 -9.99
CA ALA A 195 -6.50 6.25 -9.38
C ALA A 195 -5.41 6.87 -10.25
N ASP A 196 -4.32 7.35 -9.65
CA ASP A 196 -3.16 7.86 -10.38
C ASP A 196 -2.36 6.72 -11.02
N THR A 197 -2.27 5.60 -10.30
CA THR A 197 -1.61 4.38 -10.80
C THR A 197 -2.42 3.14 -10.44
N VAL A 198 -2.52 2.18 -11.35
CA VAL A 198 -3.16 0.89 -11.10
C VAL A 198 -2.21 -0.25 -11.44
N ILE A 199 -1.83 -1.01 -10.42
CA ILE A 199 -1.03 -2.23 -10.54
C ILE A 199 -1.96 -3.43 -10.50
N VAL A 200 -1.92 -4.25 -11.55
CA VAL A 200 -2.79 -5.42 -11.69
C VAL A 200 -1.98 -6.70 -11.58
N VAL A 201 -2.35 -7.56 -10.65
CA VAL A 201 -1.76 -8.90 -10.48
C VAL A 201 -2.76 -9.95 -10.95
N PRO A 202 -2.59 -10.53 -12.16
CA PRO A 202 -3.48 -11.58 -12.63
C PRO A 202 -3.25 -12.89 -11.86
N ASN A 203 -4.27 -13.40 -11.16
CA ASN A 203 -4.15 -14.61 -10.34
C ASN A 203 -3.75 -15.84 -11.16
N ASP A 204 -4.17 -15.95 -12.42
CA ASP A 204 -3.75 -17.06 -13.30
C ASP A 204 -2.22 -17.12 -13.48
N ARG A 205 -1.52 -15.97 -13.52
CA ARG A 205 -0.06 -15.92 -13.60
C ARG A 205 0.63 -16.52 -12.40
N LEU A 206 -0.01 -16.47 -11.23
CA LEU A 206 0.53 -17.10 -10.01
C LEU A 206 0.48 -18.61 -10.12
N LEU A 207 -0.56 -19.19 -10.75
CA LEU A 207 -0.65 -20.63 -10.99
C LEU A 207 0.41 -21.11 -11.98
N ASP A 208 0.76 -20.31 -12.98
CA ASP A 208 1.84 -20.62 -13.92
C ASP A 208 3.19 -20.76 -13.20
N ALA A 209 3.42 -19.94 -12.17
CA ALA A 209 4.66 -19.93 -11.41
C ALA A 209 4.77 -21.06 -10.37
N VAL A 210 3.65 -21.46 -9.74
CA VAL A 210 3.66 -22.40 -8.59
C VAL A 210 3.07 -23.78 -8.94
N GLY A 211 2.57 -23.98 -10.15
CA GLY A 211 2.01 -25.24 -10.63
C GLY A 211 0.59 -25.53 -10.09
N LYS A 212 0.19 -26.81 -10.12
CA LYS A 212 -1.15 -27.25 -9.71
C LYS A 212 -1.31 -27.23 -8.19
N LEU A 213 -2.05 -26.26 -7.68
CA LEU A 213 -2.38 -26.14 -6.27
C LEU A 213 -3.90 -26.24 -6.04
N PRO A 214 -4.33 -26.70 -4.85
CA PRO A 214 -5.72 -26.54 -4.42
C PRO A 214 -6.10 -25.05 -4.42
N ILE A 215 -7.33 -24.73 -4.83
CA ILE A 215 -7.81 -23.35 -4.99
C ILE A 215 -7.62 -22.49 -3.73
N ARG A 216 -7.80 -23.08 -2.53
CA ARG A 216 -7.55 -22.37 -1.26
C ARG A 216 -6.09 -21.95 -1.06
N GLN A 217 -5.14 -22.75 -1.54
CA GLN A 217 -3.71 -22.40 -1.48
C GLN A 217 -3.38 -21.32 -2.51
N ALA A 218 -4.00 -21.39 -3.69
CA ALA A 218 -3.84 -20.38 -4.72
C ALA A 218 -4.32 -19.00 -4.23
N PHE A 219 -5.44 -18.90 -3.52
CA PHE A 219 -5.89 -17.64 -2.90
C PHE A 219 -4.91 -17.13 -1.84
N LYS A 220 -4.36 -18.01 -0.99
CA LYS A 220 -3.34 -17.58 0.00
C LYS A 220 -2.10 -16.99 -0.66
N ILE A 221 -1.67 -17.55 -1.79
CA ILE A 221 -0.54 -17.01 -2.55
C ILE A 221 -0.91 -15.66 -3.18
N SER A 222 -2.12 -15.54 -3.70
CA SER A 222 -2.62 -14.25 -4.23
C SER A 222 -2.62 -13.17 -3.17
N ASP A 223 -3.14 -13.45 -1.97
CA ASP A 223 -3.14 -12.53 -0.83
C ASP A 223 -1.70 -12.19 -0.41
N GLU A 224 -0.77 -13.15 -0.40
CA GLU A 224 0.64 -12.96 -0.10
C GLU A 224 1.35 -12.05 -1.12
N VAL A 225 1.11 -12.26 -2.42
CA VAL A 225 1.71 -11.44 -3.48
C VAL A 225 1.17 -10.01 -3.41
N LEU A 226 -0.14 -9.87 -3.13
CA LEU A 226 -0.77 -8.57 -2.97
C LEU A 226 -0.14 -7.82 -1.79
N MET A 227 -0.03 -8.47 -0.64
CA MET A 227 0.60 -7.93 0.57
C MET A 227 2.06 -7.51 0.30
N ARG A 228 2.87 -8.38 -0.28
CA ARG A 228 4.28 -8.07 -0.60
C ARG A 228 4.43 -6.92 -1.57
N SER A 229 3.50 -6.76 -2.52
CA SER A 229 3.52 -5.65 -3.47
C SER A 229 3.27 -4.32 -2.75
N VAL A 230 2.27 -4.26 -1.87
CA VAL A 230 1.99 -3.07 -1.05
C VAL A 230 3.15 -2.80 -0.10
N LYS A 231 3.57 -3.80 0.69
CA LYS A 231 4.68 -3.71 1.65
C LYS A 231 5.96 -3.20 0.99
N GLY A 232 6.35 -3.79 -0.14
CA GLY A 232 7.59 -3.43 -0.83
C GLY A 232 7.63 -1.95 -1.24
N ILE A 233 6.53 -1.40 -1.74
CA ILE A 233 6.45 0.01 -2.11
C ILE A 233 6.41 0.88 -0.85
N THR A 234 5.63 0.52 0.15
CA THR A 234 5.55 1.24 1.44
C THR A 234 6.93 1.32 2.09
N GLU A 235 7.64 0.21 2.22
CA GLU A 235 8.97 0.16 2.84
C GLU A 235 10.05 0.95 2.05
N LEU A 236 9.94 1.02 0.73
CA LEU A 236 10.85 1.86 -0.08
C LEU A 236 10.70 3.34 0.24
N ILE A 237 9.51 3.78 0.61
CA ILE A 237 9.19 5.18 0.91
C ILE A 237 9.49 5.50 2.38
N THR A 238 9.13 4.59 3.31
CA THR A 238 9.21 4.85 4.76
C THR A 238 10.58 4.56 5.37
N LYS A 239 11.40 3.67 4.77
CA LYS A 239 12.71 3.32 5.33
C LYS A 239 13.81 4.22 4.74
N PRO A 240 14.35 5.19 5.51
CA PRO A 240 15.45 6.02 5.05
C PRO A 240 16.70 5.16 4.80
N GLY A 241 17.34 5.33 3.65
CA GLY A 241 18.67 4.78 3.35
C GLY A 241 18.73 3.65 2.32
N LEU A 242 17.61 3.07 1.86
CA LEU A 242 17.64 2.09 0.76
C LEU A 242 17.61 2.75 -0.64
N VAL A 243 16.90 3.83 -0.78
CA VAL A 243 16.90 4.68 -1.99
C VAL A 243 16.61 6.11 -1.52
N ASN A 244 17.42 7.07 -1.96
CA ASN A 244 17.16 8.50 -1.72
C ASN A 244 16.11 8.96 -2.74
N LEU A 245 14.90 8.38 -2.66
CA LEU A 245 13.76 8.78 -3.48
C LEU A 245 13.05 9.91 -2.74
N ASP A 246 13.26 11.13 -3.23
CA ASP A 246 12.39 12.24 -2.83
C ASP A 246 10.94 11.93 -3.27
N PHE A 247 9.97 12.20 -2.41
CA PHE A 247 8.53 12.11 -2.74
C PHE A 247 8.21 12.83 -4.07
N ALA A 248 8.94 13.92 -4.37
CA ALA A 248 8.87 14.64 -5.63
C ALA A 248 9.28 13.80 -6.87
N ASP A 249 10.06 12.73 -6.70
CA ASP A 249 10.47 11.84 -7.80
C ASP A 249 9.42 10.78 -8.12
N VAL A 250 8.56 10.44 -7.14
CA VAL A 250 7.43 9.50 -7.32
C VAL A 250 6.26 10.19 -8.02
N LEU A 251 6.15 11.52 -7.94
CA LEU A 251 5.10 12.34 -8.57
C LEU A 251 5.35 12.67 -10.04
N ARG A 252 6.50 12.29 -10.61
CA ARG A 252 6.86 12.51 -12.04
C ARG A 252 6.66 11.27 -12.87
#